data_3d17331eae740dc1bd7f5094762aa40c
#
_entry.id   3d17331eae740dc1bd7f5094762aa40c
#
_cell.length_a   1.000
_cell.length_b   1.000
_cell.length_c   1.000
_cell.angle_alpha   90.00
_cell.angle_beta   90.00
_cell.angle_gamma   90.00
#
_symmetry.space_group_name_H-M   'P 1'
#
loop_
_entity.id
_entity.type
_entity.pdbx_description
1 polymer ?
#
loop_
_entity_poly.entity_id
_entity_poly.type
_entity_poly.pdbx_seq_one_letter_code
_entity_poly.pdbx_strand_id
1 'polypeptide(L)'
;MKGRTRLATIALAAIAAVVAGGCSGGGASGDKAGGSAEPVVLRIANAYGDLNNVPAVQYFVSRVEKRSGGNLRIQVMDRWGDYANDAEQQVVRAVAAGKADLGWVGARVFDTMGVTSFQALQAPMLIDSYALEQAIVASDIPGQMLQGLKRVGVRGLGVLADGLRKPIAVKQPTLGVGDWRGITFGTFESEGQAQAIRALGATPMKVFRRSRNEALRAGKLQGFEMNLLVYESNVLAPHVPYVAANINLWPQMDVLLADPGRLAALTEQQRGWLRQAAQDAAGRSAALADRDAQSVRNTCQSGARFANASPADLASLRTAFAPVYASLEQDPQTKTFIQQIQALKRSTPAGAPLAIPAGCTGKVPAQPTESSGTATADLNGIYRWTITKEEARKGGEPDLENYPSVTTAILKDGHMDKGPGGPGTTYSVAGDRITFDVPDFGYSLTFIFSVDGKGNLHLTPVPPMDKGDQFVWSRKVWTKIG
;
A
#
# COMPACT_ATOMS: atom_id res chain seq x y z
N MET A 1 -3.35 14.72 -58.95
CA MET A 1 -4.40 13.75 -59.36
C MET A 1 -5.12 13.36 -58.08
N LYS A 2 -6.18 14.00 -57.77
CA LYS A 2 -7.63 13.77 -58.02
C LYS A 2 -8.07 12.33 -57.63
N GLY A 3 -8.90 12.25 -56.60
CA GLY A 3 -9.69 11.10 -56.23
C GLY A 3 -10.55 11.42 -55.01
N ARG A 4 -11.70 12.07 -55.24
CA ARG A 4 -12.83 12.27 -54.32
C ARG A 4 -13.74 11.02 -54.34
N THR A 5 -14.39 10.66 -53.20
CA THR A 5 -15.77 10.11 -53.13
C THR A 5 -16.06 9.78 -51.68
N ARG A 6 -17.08 10.06 -51.02
CA ARG A 6 -18.48 10.54 -51.07
C ARG A 6 -19.09 10.11 -49.75
N LEU A 7 -19.80 11.06 -49.14
CA LEU A 7 -20.68 10.88 -48.00
C LEU A 7 -21.88 9.96 -48.33
N ALA A 8 -22.34 9.18 -47.34
CA ALA A 8 -23.68 8.65 -47.32
C ALA A 8 -24.33 8.95 -45.95
N THR A 9 -25.27 9.87 -46.04
CA THR A 9 -26.22 10.24 -44.98
C THR A 9 -27.40 9.22 -45.03
N ILE A 10 -27.76 8.64 -43.89
CA ILE A 10 -29.05 7.92 -43.77
C ILE A 10 -29.81 8.57 -42.61
N ALA A 11 -30.87 9.28 -43.00
CA ALA A 11 -31.94 9.73 -42.14
C ALA A 11 -32.95 8.58 -41.98
N LEU A 12 -33.44 8.34 -40.77
CA LEU A 12 -34.65 7.54 -40.58
C LEU A 12 -35.60 8.22 -39.59
N ALA A 13 -36.84 8.23 -40.04
CA ALA A 13 -37.97 9.01 -39.58
C ALA A 13 -38.58 8.50 -38.26
N ALA A 14 -39.24 9.47 -37.62
CA ALA A 14 -40.11 9.31 -36.45
C ALA A 14 -41.44 8.58 -36.87
N ILE A 15 -41.96 7.72 -35.99
CA ILE A 15 -43.34 7.31 -35.99
C ILE A 15 -43.92 7.64 -34.60
N ALA A 16 -44.82 8.62 -34.58
CA ALA A 16 -45.69 8.95 -33.48
C ALA A 16 -46.94 8.07 -33.57
N ALA A 17 -47.35 7.41 -32.51
CA ALA A 17 -48.66 6.82 -32.36
C ALA A 17 -49.33 7.44 -31.12
N VAL A 18 -50.31 8.27 -31.37
CA VAL A 18 -51.28 8.80 -30.40
C VAL A 18 -52.42 7.80 -30.28
N VAL A 19 -52.73 7.36 -29.06
CA VAL A 19 -54.03 6.79 -28.74
C VAL A 19 -54.57 7.51 -27.50
N ALA A 20 -55.61 8.27 -27.71
CA ALA A 20 -56.41 8.88 -26.68
C ALA A 20 -57.54 7.95 -26.25
N GLY A 21 -57.90 8.00 -25.00
CA GLY A 21 -59.24 7.59 -24.58
C GLY A 21 -59.38 7.04 -23.17
N GLY A 22 -60.08 7.75 -22.29
CA GLY A 22 -60.91 7.17 -21.26
C GLY A 22 -60.65 7.66 -19.80
N CYS A 23 -61.44 8.66 -19.40
CA CYS A 23 -61.64 9.02 -17.99
C CYS A 23 -62.44 7.97 -17.24
N SER A 24 -62.09 7.72 -15.97
CA SER A 24 -63.01 7.90 -14.83
C SER A 24 -62.34 7.46 -13.48
N GLY A 25 -62.31 8.34 -12.54
CA GLY A 25 -62.71 8.35 -11.16
C GLY A 25 -62.08 7.34 -10.19
N GLY A 26 -61.43 7.84 -9.13
CA GLY A 26 -61.19 7.10 -7.90
C GLY A 26 -59.92 7.60 -7.18
N GLY A 27 -60.04 8.52 -6.24
CA GLY A 27 -58.95 8.97 -5.40
C GLY A 27 -58.41 7.86 -4.47
N ALA A 28 -57.13 7.73 -4.48
CA ALA A 28 -56.36 7.17 -3.37
C ALA A 28 -55.02 7.88 -3.38
N SER A 29 -54.76 8.61 -2.31
CA SER A 29 -53.42 9.18 -2.00
C SER A 29 -52.44 8.04 -1.82
N GLY A 30 -51.80 7.65 -2.92
CA GLY A 30 -50.65 6.76 -2.87
C GLY A 30 -49.41 7.59 -2.67
N ASP A 31 -48.80 7.43 -1.51
CA ASP A 31 -47.41 7.86 -1.25
C ASP A 31 -46.56 7.51 -2.48
N LYS A 32 -46.02 8.52 -3.13
CA LYS A 32 -44.96 8.36 -4.11
C LYS A 32 -43.78 7.75 -3.33
N ALA A 33 -43.58 6.45 -3.43
CA ALA A 33 -42.33 5.82 -3.12
C ALA A 33 -41.23 6.64 -3.79
N GLY A 34 -40.44 7.33 -2.99
CA GLY A 34 -39.31 8.11 -3.48
C GLY A 34 -38.42 7.21 -4.30
N GLY A 35 -38.31 7.47 -5.58
CA GLY A 35 -37.29 6.85 -6.41
C GLY A 35 -35.96 7.10 -5.74
N SER A 36 -35.25 6.04 -5.34
CA SER A 36 -33.90 6.14 -4.81
C SER A 36 -33.06 6.78 -5.91
N ALA A 37 -32.62 8.02 -5.66
CA ALA A 37 -31.67 8.68 -6.55
C ALA A 37 -30.45 7.77 -6.71
N GLU A 38 -29.90 7.68 -7.91
CA GLU A 38 -28.70 6.89 -8.15
C GLU A 38 -27.58 7.34 -7.19
N PRO A 39 -26.82 6.39 -6.62
CA PRO A 39 -25.73 6.71 -5.70
C PRO A 39 -24.69 7.62 -6.37
N VAL A 40 -24.26 8.65 -5.66
CA VAL A 40 -23.12 9.44 -6.10
C VAL A 40 -21.85 8.63 -5.87
N VAL A 41 -21.07 8.42 -6.93
CA VAL A 41 -19.79 7.73 -6.86
C VAL A 41 -18.65 8.75 -6.89
N LEU A 42 -17.74 8.65 -5.92
CA LEU A 42 -16.49 9.42 -5.88
C LEU A 42 -15.32 8.48 -6.14
N ARG A 43 -14.38 8.87 -6.99
CA ARG A 43 -13.18 8.11 -7.31
C ARG A 43 -12.05 8.55 -6.40
N ILE A 44 -11.45 7.61 -5.65
CA ILE A 44 -10.26 7.86 -4.84
C ILE A 44 -9.02 7.31 -5.54
N ALA A 45 -8.05 8.17 -5.83
CA ALA A 45 -6.76 7.74 -6.39
C ALA A 45 -5.91 7.08 -5.30
N ASN A 46 -5.41 5.87 -5.60
CA ASN A 46 -4.54 5.06 -4.75
C ASN A 46 -3.25 4.73 -5.51
N ALA A 47 -2.08 5.17 -5.01
CA ALA A 47 -0.78 4.87 -5.62
C ALA A 47 -0.33 3.40 -5.44
N TYR A 48 -1.02 2.65 -4.59
CA TYR A 48 -0.69 1.26 -4.23
C TYR A 48 -1.60 0.26 -4.93
N GLY A 49 -1.34 -1.05 -4.73
CA GLY A 49 -2.07 -2.12 -5.41
C GLY A 49 -3.50 -2.32 -4.91
N ASP A 50 -3.72 -2.07 -3.62
CA ASP A 50 -5.01 -2.16 -2.95
C ASP A 50 -4.96 -1.40 -1.60
N LEU A 51 -6.06 -1.45 -0.84
CA LEU A 51 -6.15 -0.85 0.50
C LEU A 51 -5.99 -1.85 1.65
N ASN A 52 -5.69 -3.13 1.39
CA ASN A 52 -5.62 -4.17 2.42
C ASN A 52 -4.57 -3.86 3.49
N ASN A 53 -3.50 -3.17 3.10
CA ASN A 53 -2.39 -2.79 3.96
C ASN A 53 -2.49 -1.36 4.52
N VAL A 54 -3.63 -0.70 4.30
CA VAL A 54 -3.90 0.67 4.77
C VAL A 54 -5.26 0.70 5.45
N PRO A 55 -5.38 0.04 6.62
CA PRO A 55 -6.67 -0.24 7.25
C PRO A 55 -7.47 1.01 7.60
N ALA A 56 -6.81 2.14 7.85
CA ALA A 56 -7.48 3.40 8.17
C ALA A 56 -8.17 4.00 6.94
N VAL A 57 -7.53 3.94 5.75
CA VAL A 57 -8.13 4.41 4.49
C VAL A 57 -9.26 3.47 4.07
N GLN A 58 -9.06 2.15 4.18
CA GLN A 58 -10.10 1.16 3.93
C GLN A 58 -11.33 1.40 4.83
N TYR A 59 -11.09 1.69 6.12
CA TYR A 59 -12.16 2.04 7.04
C TYR A 59 -12.88 3.32 6.64
N PHE A 60 -12.17 4.37 6.22
CA PHE A 60 -12.78 5.60 5.69
C PHE A 60 -13.73 5.30 4.52
N VAL A 61 -13.29 4.53 3.52
CA VAL A 61 -14.10 4.13 2.37
C VAL A 61 -15.40 3.45 2.82
N SER A 62 -15.29 2.45 3.68
CA SER A 62 -16.47 1.71 4.20
C SER A 62 -17.40 2.58 5.04
N ARG A 63 -16.84 3.56 5.78
CA ARG A 63 -17.64 4.48 6.61
C ARG A 63 -18.45 5.46 5.78
N VAL A 64 -17.94 5.93 4.65
CA VAL A 64 -18.69 6.79 3.73
C VAL A 64 -19.94 6.08 3.24
N GLU A 65 -19.81 4.85 2.76
CA GLU A 65 -20.95 4.06 2.28
C GLU A 65 -21.97 3.78 3.41
N LYS A 66 -21.46 3.34 4.57
CA LYS A 66 -22.33 3.03 5.73
C LYS A 66 -23.09 4.25 6.24
N ARG A 67 -22.43 5.44 6.34
CA ARG A 67 -23.05 6.66 6.84
C ARG A 67 -24.08 7.23 5.87
N SER A 68 -23.87 7.03 4.58
CA SER A 68 -24.79 7.49 3.53
C SER A 68 -25.93 6.52 3.23
N GLY A 69 -25.96 5.34 3.85
CA GLY A 69 -26.88 4.28 3.48
C GLY A 69 -26.74 3.85 2.02
N GLY A 70 -25.52 3.91 1.47
CA GLY A 70 -25.21 3.57 0.08
C GLY A 70 -25.45 4.71 -0.94
N ASN A 71 -25.96 5.89 -0.52
CA ASN A 71 -26.19 7.03 -1.42
C ASN A 71 -24.89 7.75 -1.85
N LEU A 72 -23.80 7.55 -1.13
CA LEU A 72 -22.46 8.00 -1.50
C LEU A 72 -21.51 6.82 -1.42
N ARG A 73 -20.83 6.52 -2.53
CA ARG A 73 -19.90 5.40 -2.64
C ARG A 73 -18.52 5.90 -3.06
N ILE A 74 -17.48 5.16 -2.71
CA ILE A 74 -16.12 5.44 -3.13
C ILE A 74 -15.62 4.29 -3.99
N GLN A 75 -15.23 4.60 -5.23
CA GLN A 75 -14.54 3.70 -6.13
C GLN A 75 -13.03 3.90 -5.98
N VAL A 76 -12.31 2.85 -5.60
CA VAL A 76 -10.85 2.90 -5.48
C VAL A 76 -10.22 2.72 -6.86
N MET A 77 -9.30 3.63 -7.20
CA MET A 77 -8.53 3.61 -8.45
C MET A 77 -7.10 3.24 -8.12
N ASP A 78 -6.82 1.95 -8.08
CA ASP A 78 -5.53 1.39 -7.70
C ASP A 78 -4.42 1.67 -8.72
N ARG A 79 -3.17 1.52 -8.30
CA ARG A 79 -1.94 1.68 -9.10
C ARG A 79 -1.83 3.05 -9.80
N TRP A 80 -2.37 4.09 -9.20
CA TRP A 80 -2.21 5.43 -9.77
C TRP A 80 -0.73 5.80 -9.88
N GLY A 81 -0.29 6.16 -11.09
CA GLY A 81 1.12 6.42 -11.36
C GLY A 81 1.99 5.18 -11.57
N ASP A 82 1.39 3.99 -11.70
CA ASP A 82 2.04 2.71 -12.05
C ASP A 82 3.34 2.43 -11.26
N TYR A 83 3.29 2.63 -9.94
CA TYR A 83 4.42 2.43 -9.03
C TYR A 83 5.69 3.25 -9.35
N ALA A 84 5.57 4.35 -10.10
CA ALA A 84 6.64 5.31 -10.27
C ALA A 84 7.10 5.88 -8.91
N ASN A 85 8.34 6.33 -8.79
CA ASN A 85 8.86 6.85 -7.52
C ASN A 85 8.06 8.05 -7.01
N ASP A 86 7.47 8.85 -7.91
CA ASP A 86 6.62 10.00 -7.62
C ASP A 86 5.11 9.70 -7.72
N ALA A 87 4.70 8.43 -7.64
CA ALA A 87 3.29 8.02 -7.79
C ALA A 87 2.36 8.74 -6.81
N GLU A 88 2.78 8.95 -5.57
CA GLU A 88 1.99 9.68 -4.57
C GLU A 88 1.87 11.18 -4.91
N GLN A 89 2.93 11.83 -5.42
CA GLN A 89 2.85 13.20 -5.93
C GLN A 89 1.90 13.30 -7.14
N GLN A 90 1.86 12.27 -7.96
CA GLN A 90 0.91 12.17 -9.07
C GLN A 90 -0.54 12.09 -8.58
N VAL A 91 -0.81 11.38 -7.46
CA VAL A 91 -2.14 11.39 -6.81
C VAL A 91 -2.53 12.81 -6.42
N VAL A 92 -1.66 13.57 -5.74
CA VAL A 92 -1.96 14.96 -5.34
C VAL A 92 -2.27 15.83 -6.57
N ARG A 93 -1.42 15.74 -7.60
CA ARG A 93 -1.64 16.48 -8.85
C ARG A 93 -2.93 16.09 -9.58
N ALA A 94 -3.30 14.81 -9.52
CA ALA A 94 -4.53 14.32 -10.13
C ALA A 94 -5.79 14.85 -9.42
N VAL A 95 -5.79 14.86 -8.10
CA VAL A 95 -6.88 15.45 -7.30
C VAL A 95 -6.96 16.95 -7.54
N ALA A 96 -5.84 17.67 -7.53
CA ALA A 96 -5.80 19.10 -7.81
C ALA A 96 -6.32 19.47 -9.22
N ALA A 97 -6.15 18.56 -10.19
CA ALA A 97 -6.62 18.74 -11.57
C ALA A 97 -8.03 18.17 -11.84
N GLY A 98 -8.75 17.70 -10.81
CA GLY A 98 -10.08 17.10 -10.94
C GLY A 98 -10.11 15.76 -11.70
N LYS A 99 -8.95 15.10 -11.91
CA LYS A 99 -8.86 13.78 -12.54
C LYS A 99 -9.30 12.65 -11.60
N ALA A 100 -9.18 12.86 -10.30
CA ALA A 100 -9.75 12.06 -9.24
C ALA A 100 -10.50 12.97 -8.26
N ASP A 101 -11.60 12.47 -7.70
CA ASP A 101 -12.44 13.27 -6.78
C ASP A 101 -11.80 13.33 -5.39
N LEU A 102 -11.14 12.24 -5.01
CA LEU A 102 -10.45 12.04 -3.74
C LEU A 102 -9.06 11.44 -4.00
N GLY A 103 -8.21 11.49 -2.99
CA GLY A 103 -6.92 10.79 -2.96
C GLY A 103 -6.44 10.60 -1.53
N TRP A 104 -5.43 9.79 -1.36
CA TRP A 104 -4.68 9.70 -0.11
C TRP A 104 -3.19 9.49 -0.40
N VAL A 105 -2.36 10.05 0.44
CA VAL A 105 -0.89 9.98 0.32
C VAL A 105 -0.26 10.08 1.69
N GLY A 106 0.96 9.57 1.84
CA GLY A 106 1.76 9.82 3.03
C GLY A 106 2.10 11.29 3.21
N ALA A 107 2.03 11.80 4.44
CA ALA A 107 2.29 13.20 4.76
C ALA A 107 3.68 13.71 4.30
N ARG A 108 4.66 12.81 4.14
CA ARG A 108 6.02 13.09 3.64
C ARG A 108 6.04 13.64 2.21
N VAL A 109 5.05 13.31 1.39
CA VAL A 109 4.94 13.70 -0.02
C VAL A 109 4.99 15.21 -0.22
N PHE A 110 4.45 15.95 0.75
CA PHE A 110 4.27 17.38 0.65
C PHE A 110 5.58 18.17 0.76
N ASP A 111 6.65 17.60 1.29
CA ASP A 111 7.95 18.27 1.38
C ASP A 111 8.55 18.56 0.00
N THR A 112 8.36 17.67 -0.98
CA THR A 112 8.78 17.85 -2.38
C THR A 112 7.80 18.69 -3.20
N MET A 113 6.66 19.05 -2.63
CA MET A 113 5.62 19.87 -3.27
C MET A 113 5.54 21.30 -2.71
N GLY A 114 6.50 21.69 -1.88
CA GLY A 114 6.60 23.03 -1.30
C GLY A 114 5.56 23.31 -0.20
N VAL A 115 5.03 22.28 0.46
CA VAL A 115 4.14 22.39 1.62
C VAL A 115 4.90 21.94 2.87
N THR A 116 5.22 22.89 3.75
CA THR A 116 6.03 22.63 4.95
C THR A 116 5.21 22.19 6.16
N SER A 117 3.88 22.39 6.14
CA SER A 117 3.02 22.18 7.31
C SER A 117 3.01 20.75 7.87
N PHE A 118 3.47 19.75 7.11
CA PHE A 118 3.56 18.35 7.57
C PHE A 118 4.96 17.93 7.97
N GLN A 119 5.99 18.78 7.83
CA GLN A 119 7.40 18.40 8.06
C GLN A 119 7.64 17.93 9.49
N ALA A 120 6.94 18.49 10.48
CA ALA A 120 7.06 18.06 11.88
C ALA A 120 6.73 16.58 12.09
N LEU A 121 5.83 15.99 11.25
CA LEU A 121 5.51 14.56 11.30
C LEU A 121 6.66 13.68 10.80
N GLN A 122 7.63 14.27 10.07
CA GLN A 122 8.81 13.57 9.57
C GLN A 122 10.06 13.80 10.43
N ALA A 123 9.94 14.55 11.56
CA ALA A 123 11.05 14.76 12.47
C ALA A 123 11.51 13.41 13.05
N PRO A 124 12.80 13.02 12.84
CA PRO A 124 13.26 11.67 13.15
C PRO A 124 13.12 11.31 14.63
N MET A 125 12.56 10.15 14.94
CA MET A 125 12.35 9.62 16.30
C MET A 125 11.50 10.52 17.22
N LEU A 126 10.77 11.51 16.67
CA LEU A 126 9.86 12.37 17.44
C LEU A 126 8.61 11.58 17.85
N ILE A 127 7.94 10.98 16.87
CA ILE A 127 6.72 10.20 17.07
C ILE A 127 7.12 8.72 17.09
N ASP A 128 7.01 8.08 18.25
CA ASP A 128 7.59 6.76 18.50
C ASP A 128 6.62 5.76 19.14
N SER A 129 5.33 6.11 19.23
CA SER A 129 4.31 5.20 19.76
C SER A 129 2.94 5.44 19.11
N TYR A 130 2.12 4.39 19.02
CA TYR A 130 0.73 4.49 18.56
C TYR A 130 -0.12 5.38 19.47
N ALA A 131 0.17 5.40 20.76
CA ALA A 131 -0.51 6.29 21.70
C ALA A 131 -0.24 7.76 21.35
N LEU A 132 1.01 8.11 20.96
CA LEU A 132 1.34 9.45 20.51
C LEU A 132 0.73 9.78 19.15
N GLU A 133 0.72 8.84 18.20
CA GLU A 133 -0.02 9.03 16.94
C GLU A 133 -1.50 9.33 17.21
N GLN A 134 -2.14 8.56 18.11
CA GLN A 134 -3.54 8.79 18.50
C GLN A 134 -3.75 10.16 19.14
N ALA A 135 -2.83 10.58 20.02
CA ALA A 135 -2.90 11.90 20.65
C ALA A 135 -2.79 13.03 19.62
N ILE A 136 -1.92 12.86 18.61
CA ILE A 136 -1.76 13.84 17.52
C ILE A 136 -3.02 13.90 16.66
N VAL A 137 -3.54 12.77 16.20
CA VAL A 137 -4.75 12.78 15.32
C VAL A 137 -6.00 13.26 16.05
N ALA A 138 -6.05 13.15 17.38
CA ALA A 138 -7.12 13.67 18.23
C ALA A 138 -6.99 15.15 18.59
N SER A 139 -5.85 15.77 18.32
CA SER A 139 -5.57 17.18 18.63
C SER A 139 -5.96 18.11 17.47
N ASP A 140 -5.77 19.43 17.67
CA ASP A 140 -5.97 20.44 16.63
C ASP A 140 -4.85 20.50 15.59
N ILE A 141 -3.71 19.82 15.84
CA ILE A 141 -2.53 19.84 14.98
C ILE A 141 -2.85 19.45 13.54
N PRO A 142 -3.56 18.31 13.25
CA PRO A 142 -3.92 17.92 11.90
C PRO A 142 -4.75 18.99 11.16
N GLY A 143 -5.72 19.59 11.85
CA GLY A 143 -6.56 20.64 11.27
C GLY A 143 -5.75 21.87 10.82
N GLN A 144 -4.72 22.24 11.60
CA GLN A 144 -3.81 23.33 11.25
C GLN A 144 -2.88 22.95 10.09
N MET A 145 -2.33 21.72 10.08
CA MET A 145 -1.47 21.21 9.02
C MET A 145 -2.19 21.15 7.66
N LEU A 146 -3.45 20.72 7.66
CA LEU A 146 -4.28 20.61 6.46
C LEU A 146 -4.51 21.96 5.76
N GLN A 147 -4.37 23.10 6.44
CA GLN A 147 -4.49 24.42 5.81
C GLN A 147 -3.41 24.69 4.76
N GLY A 148 -2.21 24.09 4.92
CA GLY A 148 -1.11 24.19 3.95
C GLY A 148 -1.42 23.62 2.59
N LEU A 149 -2.38 22.68 2.49
CA LEU A 149 -2.75 22.00 1.24
C LEU A 149 -3.39 22.92 0.18
N LYS A 150 -3.89 24.09 0.59
CA LYS A 150 -4.38 25.10 -0.36
C LYS A 150 -3.31 25.49 -1.39
N ARG A 151 -2.02 25.42 -1.01
CA ARG A 151 -0.89 25.75 -1.88
C ARG A 151 -0.79 24.83 -3.09
N VAL A 152 -1.22 23.58 -2.95
CA VAL A 152 -1.19 22.54 -4.01
C VAL A 152 -2.58 22.29 -4.61
N GLY A 153 -3.56 23.16 -4.34
CA GLY A 153 -4.87 23.13 -4.99
C GLY A 153 -5.81 22.03 -4.53
N VAL A 154 -5.56 21.40 -3.37
CA VAL A 154 -6.45 20.36 -2.82
C VAL A 154 -7.00 20.74 -1.46
N ARG A 155 -8.04 20.05 -1.03
CA ARG A 155 -8.64 20.16 0.30
C ARG A 155 -8.31 18.91 1.12
N GLY A 156 -7.77 19.09 2.33
CA GLY A 156 -7.59 17.99 3.27
C GLY A 156 -8.91 17.63 3.95
N LEU A 157 -9.17 16.32 4.08
CA LEU A 157 -10.33 15.79 4.81
C LEU A 157 -9.93 15.27 6.19
N GLY A 158 -8.70 14.79 6.37
CA GLY A 158 -8.18 14.26 7.62
C GLY A 158 -6.74 13.79 7.51
N VAL A 159 -6.11 13.58 8.67
CA VAL A 159 -4.83 12.91 8.80
C VAL A 159 -5.06 11.64 9.60
N LEU A 160 -4.55 10.52 9.10
CA LEU A 160 -4.73 9.19 9.66
C LEU A 160 -3.37 8.63 10.10
N ALA A 161 -3.31 7.90 11.20
CA ALA A 161 -2.15 7.11 11.56
C ALA A 161 -2.12 5.81 10.74
N ASP A 162 -0.94 5.38 10.27
CA ASP A 162 -0.77 4.13 9.50
C ASP A 162 0.45 3.30 9.96
N GLY A 163 1.02 3.61 11.08
CA GLY A 163 2.02 2.79 11.74
C GLY A 163 3.42 3.40 11.79
N LEU A 164 4.25 2.78 12.61
CA LEU A 164 5.59 3.24 12.93
C LEU A 164 6.62 2.61 11.99
N ARG A 165 7.41 3.42 11.31
CA ARG A 165 8.35 2.95 10.30
C ARG A 165 9.70 2.65 10.91
N LYS A 166 10.11 1.40 10.80
CA LYS A 166 11.34 0.85 11.38
C LYS A 166 12.40 0.64 10.30
N PRO A 167 13.69 0.76 10.64
CA PRO A 167 14.76 0.33 9.75
C PRO A 167 14.71 -1.18 9.53
N ILE A 168 14.78 -1.58 8.26
CA ILE A 168 14.84 -2.97 7.83
C ILE A 168 16.05 -3.13 6.92
N ALA A 169 16.86 -4.16 7.13
CA ALA A 169 18.16 -4.31 6.46
C ALA A 169 18.44 -5.73 5.98
N VAL A 170 19.30 -5.84 4.95
CA VAL A 170 19.60 -7.11 4.26
C VAL A 170 20.61 -7.95 5.03
N LYS A 171 21.67 -7.36 5.59
CA LYS A 171 22.83 -8.10 6.13
C LYS A 171 22.88 -8.15 7.65
N GLN A 172 22.50 -7.09 8.31
CA GLN A 172 22.51 -6.93 9.77
C GLN A 172 21.57 -5.81 10.19
N PRO A 173 21.05 -5.80 11.42
CA PRO A 173 20.19 -4.72 11.89
C PRO A 173 21.00 -3.41 12.02
N THR A 174 20.36 -2.29 11.68
CA THR A 174 20.93 -0.96 11.81
C THR A 174 20.53 -0.35 13.15
N LEU A 175 21.32 -0.54 14.18
CA LEU A 175 21.00 -0.19 15.57
C LEU A 175 21.63 1.12 16.02
N GLY A 176 22.95 1.27 15.80
CA GLY A 176 23.70 2.47 16.14
C GLY A 176 24.19 3.21 14.89
N VAL A 177 24.67 4.45 15.03
CA VAL A 177 25.16 5.26 13.89
C VAL A 177 26.22 4.54 13.06
N GLY A 178 27.06 3.68 13.70
CA GLY A 178 28.08 2.90 13.03
C GLY A 178 27.54 1.98 11.94
N ASP A 179 26.34 1.41 12.12
CA ASP A 179 25.72 0.45 11.20
C ASP A 179 25.17 1.11 9.92
N TRP A 180 25.00 2.43 9.92
CA TRP A 180 24.47 3.20 8.81
C TRP A 180 25.55 3.66 7.83
N ARG A 181 26.82 3.68 8.27
CA ARG A 181 27.90 4.23 7.46
C ARG A 181 28.16 3.37 6.23
N GLY A 182 28.15 4.03 5.07
CA GLY A 182 28.50 3.40 3.78
C GLY A 182 27.44 2.48 3.18
N ILE A 183 26.24 2.37 3.80
CA ILE A 183 25.12 1.64 3.18
C ILE A 183 24.27 2.58 2.32
N THR A 184 23.62 2.02 1.30
CA THR A 184 22.55 2.68 0.57
C THR A 184 21.21 2.30 1.20
N PHE A 185 20.43 3.31 1.59
CA PHE A 185 19.19 3.10 2.33
C PHE A 185 18.00 3.74 1.59
N GLY A 186 16.95 2.95 1.39
CA GLY A 186 15.76 3.36 0.64
C GLY A 186 14.88 4.33 1.42
N THR A 187 14.51 5.42 0.79
CA THR A 187 13.49 6.37 1.23
C THR A 187 12.45 6.52 0.14
N PHE A 188 11.28 7.02 0.50
CA PHE A 188 10.35 7.50 -0.51
C PHE A 188 10.86 8.78 -1.21
N GLU A 189 10.09 9.33 -2.13
CA GLU A 189 10.33 10.62 -2.76
C GLU A 189 10.06 11.74 -1.73
N SER A 190 10.97 11.88 -0.75
CA SER A 190 10.92 12.83 0.35
C SER A 190 12.34 13.35 0.63
N GLU A 191 12.53 14.66 0.59
CA GLU A 191 13.83 15.26 0.91
C GLU A 191 14.10 15.24 2.42
N GLY A 192 13.07 15.42 3.25
CA GLY A 192 13.21 15.33 4.69
C GLY A 192 13.71 13.96 5.15
N GLN A 193 13.16 12.87 4.58
CA GLN A 193 13.64 11.52 4.85
C GLN A 193 15.07 11.32 4.33
N ALA A 194 15.37 11.78 3.12
CA ALA A 194 16.72 11.68 2.57
C ALA A 194 17.76 12.42 3.42
N GLN A 195 17.42 13.60 3.92
CA GLN A 195 18.28 14.38 4.83
C GLN A 195 18.54 13.62 6.14
N ALA A 196 17.53 13.01 6.72
CA ALA A 196 17.68 12.19 7.93
C ALA A 196 18.62 10.99 7.70
N ILE A 197 18.51 10.31 6.57
CA ILE A 197 19.39 9.17 6.23
C ILE A 197 20.83 9.63 6.01
N ARG A 198 21.07 10.77 5.36
CA ARG A 198 22.41 11.37 5.23
C ARG A 198 23.02 11.71 6.60
N ALA A 199 22.21 12.20 7.53
CA ALA A 199 22.68 12.52 8.88
C ALA A 199 23.21 11.30 9.65
N LEU A 200 22.72 10.10 9.32
CA LEU A 200 23.23 8.83 9.85
C LEU A 200 24.51 8.34 9.15
N GLY A 201 24.93 8.98 8.07
CA GLY A 201 26.10 8.58 7.28
C GLY A 201 25.78 7.54 6.18
N ALA A 202 24.52 7.28 5.91
CA ALA A 202 24.07 6.45 4.82
C ALA A 202 23.77 7.26 3.55
N THR A 203 23.76 6.59 2.39
CA THR A 203 23.37 7.20 1.11
C THR A 203 21.87 6.94 0.89
N PRO A 204 21.02 7.98 0.86
CA PRO A 204 19.60 7.78 0.56
C PRO A 204 19.40 7.43 -0.92
N MET A 205 18.53 6.46 -1.19
CA MET A 205 18.05 6.11 -2.52
C MET A 205 16.53 6.27 -2.56
N LYS A 206 16.03 7.14 -3.44
CA LYS A 206 14.59 7.31 -3.61
C LYS A 206 14.02 6.10 -4.32
N VAL A 207 13.11 5.40 -3.67
CA VAL A 207 12.50 4.17 -4.18
C VAL A 207 11.01 4.13 -3.88
N PHE A 208 10.26 3.50 -4.78
CA PHE A 208 8.91 3.05 -4.55
C PHE A 208 8.87 1.53 -4.70
N ARG A 209 7.70 0.90 -4.76
CA ARG A 209 7.58 -0.57 -4.74
C ARG A 209 8.46 -1.27 -5.79
N ARG A 210 8.33 -0.92 -7.07
CA ARG A 210 9.06 -1.56 -8.17
C ARG A 210 10.56 -1.32 -8.08
N SER A 211 10.98 -0.06 -8.03
CA SER A 211 12.40 0.32 -7.98
C SER A 211 13.11 -0.17 -6.71
N ARG A 212 12.41 -0.24 -5.56
CA ARG A 212 12.93 -0.85 -4.33
C ARG A 212 13.30 -2.31 -4.56
N ASN A 213 12.39 -3.08 -5.13
CA ASN A 213 12.59 -4.51 -5.33
C ASN A 213 13.69 -4.78 -6.37
N GLU A 214 13.75 -4.00 -7.43
CA GLU A 214 14.84 -4.05 -8.41
C GLU A 214 16.20 -3.72 -7.78
N ALA A 215 16.26 -2.68 -6.95
CA ALA A 215 17.50 -2.27 -6.27
C ALA A 215 17.97 -3.30 -5.24
N LEU A 216 17.04 -3.96 -4.53
CA LEU A 216 17.33 -5.07 -3.61
C LEU A 216 17.93 -6.27 -4.36
N ARG A 217 17.28 -6.72 -5.43
CA ARG A 217 17.79 -7.83 -6.27
C ARG A 217 19.16 -7.54 -6.88
N ALA A 218 19.38 -6.30 -7.30
CA ALA A 218 20.65 -5.86 -7.85
C ALA A 218 21.74 -5.62 -6.77
N GLY A 219 21.45 -5.85 -5.48
CA GLY A 219 22.37 -5.56 -4.38
C GLY A 219 22.72 -4.09 -4.18
N LYS A 220 22.00 -3.18 -4.84
CA LYS A 220 22.22 -1.73 -4.78
C LYS A 220 21.60 -1.09 -3.53
N LEU A 221 20.66 -1.77 -2.88
CA LEU A 221 19.95 -1.31 -1.69
C LEU A 221 20.25 -2.26 -0.53
N GLN A 222 20.77 -1.75 0.60
CA GLN A 222 21.10 -2.54 1.77
C GLN A 222 20.07 -2.46 2.89
N GLY A 223 19.13 -1.53 2.81
CA GLY A 223 18.04 -1.39 3.77
C GLY A 223 17.03 -0.35 3.31
N PHE A 224 15.91 -0.31 3.97
CA PHE A 224 14.84 0.68 3.78
C PHE A 224 13.99 0.75 5.05
N GLU A 225 13.06 1.70 5.12
CA GLU A 225 12.15 1.85 6.25
C GLU A 225 10.73 1.39 5.89
N MET A 226 10.06 0.73 6.83
CA MET A 226 8.68 0.25 6.62
C MET A 226 7.99 -0.03 7.95
N ASN A 227 6.66 0.10 8.01
CA ASN A 227 5.88 -0.43 9.12
C ASN A 227 5.77 -1.95 9.01
N LEU A 228 5.54 -2.64 10.12
CA LEU A 228 5.59 -4.10 10.15
C LEU A 228 4.43 -4.75 9.42
N LEU A 229 3.26 -4.14 9.38
CA LEU A 229 2.12 -4.65 8.61
C LEU A 229 2.43 -4.72 7.11
N VAL A 230 3.00 -3.66 6.54
CA VAL A 230 3.39 -3.63 5.12
C VAL A 230 4.59 -4.53 4.85
N TYR A 231 5.54 -4.65 5.79
CA TYR A 231 6.66 -5.57 5.70
C TYR A 231 6.19 -7.04 5.64
N GLU A 232 5.24 -7.41 6.49
CA GLU A 232 4.60 -8.73 6.50
C GLU A 232 3.88 -9.01 5.19
N SER A 233 2.97 -8.12 4.79
CA SER A 233 2.10 -8.33 3.64
C SER A 233 2.84 -8.34 2.29
N ASN A 234 4.00 -7.68 2.20
CA ASN A 234 4.86 -7.77 1.03
C ASN A 234 5.85 -8.97 1.10
N VAL A 235 5.74 -9.84 2.12
CA VAL A 235 6.56 -11.05 2.29
C VAL A 235 8.06 -10.76 2.17
N LEU A 236 8.54 -9.69 2.81
CA LEU A 236 9.92 -9.21 2.62
C LEU A 236 10.94 -9.90 3.52
N ALA A 237 10.50 -10.61 4.58
CA ALA A 237 11.39 -11.23 5.56
C ALA A 237 12.45 -12.17 4.96
N PRO A 238 12.17 -12.99 3.94
CA PRO A 238 13.20 -13.86 3.34
C PRO A 238 14.33 -13.09 2.66
N HIS A 239 14.06 -11.87 2.17
CA HIS A 239 15.02 -11.09 1.38
C HIS A 239 15.69 -9.98 2.20
N VAL A 240 14.99 -9.43 3.19
CA VAL A 240 15.45 -8.32 4.02
C VAL A 240 15.11 -8.64 5.48
N PRO A 241 15.84 -9.57 6.11
CA PRO A 241 15.38 -10.20 7.35
C PRO A 241 15.59 -9.39 8.61
N TYR A 242 16.47 -8.40 8.64
CA TYR A 242 16.87 -7.75 9.88
C TYR A 242 16.05 -6.49 10.16
N VAL A 243 15.38 -6.44 11.31
CA VAL A 243 14.52 -5.33 11.74
C VAL A 243 15.04 -4.74 13.04
N ALA A 244 15.27 -3.43 13.08
CA ALA A 244 15.53 -2.69 14.32
C ALA A 244 14.20 -2.43 15.05
N ALA A 245 13.91 -3.24 16.08
CA ALA A 245 12.58 -3.35 16.66
C ALA A 245 12.13 -2.11 17.45
N ASN A 246 13.06 -1.46 18.15
CA ASN A 246 12.80 -0.29 19.02
C ASN A 246 13.23 1.05 18.40
N ILE A 247 13.56 1.07 17.11
CA ILE A 247 13.82 2.30 16.37
C ILE A 247 12.60 2.60 15.50
N ASN A 248 11.92 3.71 15.79
CA ASN A 248 10.88 4.26 14.94
C ASN A 248 11.45 5.55 14.32
N LEU A 249 11.82 5.50 13.04
CA LEU A 249 12.42 6.65 12.35
C LEU A 249 11.40 7.79 12.26
N TRP A 250 10.19 7.48 11.83
CA TRP A 250 9.02 8.37 11.73
C TRP A 250 7.75 7.54 11.64
N PRO A 251 6.58 8.12 11.89
CA PRO A 251 5.30 7.48 11.61
C PRO A 251 4.99 7.50 10.11
N GLN A 252 4.19 6.58 9.67
CA GLN A 252 3.41 6.75 8.47
C GLN A 252 2.12 7.48 8.88
N MET A 253 1.97 8.73 8.44
CA MET A 253 0.74 9.49 8.61
C MET A 253 0.16 9.75 7.23
N ASP A 254 -1.07 9.32 7.00
CA ASP A 254 -1.73 9.45 5.71
C ASP A 254 -2.66 10.65 5.69
N VAL A 255 -2.67 11.37 4.60
CA VAL A 255 -3.51 12.54 4.38
C VAL A 255 -4.58 12.22 3.36
N LEU A 256 -5.84 12.30 3.78
CA LEU A 256 -6.99 12.21 2.89
C LEU A 256 -7.20 13.54 2.17
N LEU A 257 -7.31 13.49 0.83
CA LEU A 257 -7.39 14.61 -0.07
C LEU A 257 -8.71 14.63 -0.83
N ALA A 258 -9.19 15.81 -1.20
CA ALA A 258 -10.34 15.97 -2.07
C ALA A 258 -10.12 17.13 -3.04
N ASP A 259 -10.68 16.99 -4.23
CA ASP A 259 -10.82 18.08 -5.20
C ASP A 259 -11.82 19.13 -4.68
N PRO A 260 -11.43 20.42 -4.58
CA PRO A 260 -12.31 21.46 -4.06
C PRO A 260 -13.57 21.67 -4.88
N GLY A 261 -13.49 21.54 -6.22
CA GLY A 261 -14.63 21.70 -7.12
C GLY A 261 -15.63 20.56 -6.95
N ARG A 262 -15.12 19.32 -6.82
CA ARG A 262 -15.96 18.16 -6.57
C ARG A 262 -16.66 18.26 -5.22
N LEU A 263 -15.95 18.69 -4.16
CA LEU A 263 -16.59 18.93 -2.86
C LEU A 263 -17.68 20.00 -2.92
N ALA A 264 -17.46 21.08 -3.69
CA ALA A 264 -18.45 22.14 -3.85
C ALA A 264 -19.72 21.66 -4.56
N ALA A 265 -19.59 20.70 -5.49
CA ALA A 265 -20.70 20.10 -6.23
C ALA A 265 -21.55 19.12 -5.38
N LEU A 266 -21.06 18.66 -4.24
CA LEU A 266 -21.81 17.80 -3.31
C LEU A 266 -22.81 18.63 -2.50
N THR A 267 -23.91 17.99 -2.10
CA THR A 267 -24.83 18.57 -1.11
C THR A 267 -24.16 18.72 0.26
N GLU A 268 -24.71 19.58 1.13
CA GLU A 268 -24.18 19.71 2.49
C GLU A 268 -24.25 18.40 3.27
N GLN A 269 -25.30 17.61 3.06
CA GLN A 269 -25.43 16.29 3.65
C GLN A 269 -24.32 15.34 3.20
N GLN A 270 -24.00 15.29 1.90
CA GLN A 270 -22.93 14.45 1.35
C GLN A 270 -21.56 14.90 1.86
N ARG A 271 -21.29 16.20 1.91
CA ARG A 271 -20.08 16.74 2.57
C ARG A 271 -20.01 16.34 4.05
N GLY A 272 -21.17 16.37 4.73
CA GLY A 272 -21.30 15.94 6.13
C GLY A 272 -20.87 14.47 6.32
N TRP A 273 -21.32 13.56 5.46
CA TRP A 273 -20.93 12.15 5.51
C TRP A 273 -19.43 11.94 5.30
N LEU A 274 -18.83 12.67 4.33
CA LEU A 274 -17.37 12.59 4.10
C LEU A 274 -16.59 13.09 5.32
N ARG A 275 -16.95 14.26 5.88
CA ARG A 275 -16.26 14.80 7.07
C ARG A 275 -16.35 13.84 8.26
N GLN A 276 -17.56 13.33 8.54
CA GLN A 276 -17.77 12.41 9.64
C GLN A 276 -17.05 11.06 9.44
N ALA A 277 -17.02 10.55 8.20
CA ALA A 277 -16.27 9.33 7.89
C ALA A 277 -14.75 9.53 8.07
N ALA A 278 -14.21 10.69 7.67
CA ALA A 278 -12.79 11.02 7.87
C ALA A 278 -12.47 11.17 9.37
N GLN A 279 -13.34 11.80 10.16
CA GLN A 279 -13.19 11.89 11.62
C GLN A 279 -13.24 10.52 12.30
N ASP A 280 -14.19 9.65 11.90
CA ASP A 280 -14.28 8.28 12.41
C ASP A 280 -12.99 7.50 12.09
N ALA A 281 -12.47 7.65 10.86
CA ALA A 281 -11.24 6.98 10.44
C ALA A 281 -10.04 7.50 11.23
N ALA A 282 -9.88 8.81 11.38
CA ALA A 282 -8.83 9.41 12.21
C ALA A 282 -8.89 8.92 13.66
N GLY A 283 -10.07 8.94 14.28
CA GLY A 283 -10.25 8.50 15.66
C GLY A 283 -9.93 7.02 15.92
N ARG A 284 -9.89 6.19 14.88
CA ARG A 284 -9.57 4.76 14.99
C ARG A 284 -8.24 4.37 14.34
N SER A 285 -7.62 5.27 13.61
CA SER A 285 -6.48 4.95 12.72
C SER A 285 -5.31 4.30 13.45
N ALA A 286 -4.86 4.86 14.59
CA ALA A 286 -3.76 4.29 15.37
C ALA A 286 -4.07 2.87 15.87
N ALA A 287 -5.29 2.63 16.35
CA ALA A 287 -5.71 1.28 16.80
C ALA A 287 -5.84 0.29 15.63
N LEU A 288 -6.17 0.76 14.42
CA LEU A 288 -6.21 -0.07 13.22
C LEU A 288 -4.80 -0.39 12.71
N ALA A 289 -3.87 0.55 12.85
CA ALA A 289 -2.48 0.43 12.43
C ALA A 289 -1.64 -0.43 13.41
N ASP A 290 -2.00 -0.46 14.70
CA ASP A 290 -1.27 -1.21 15.74
C ASP A 290 -1.44 -2.73 15.56
N ARG A 291 -0.65 -3.27 14.64
CA ARG A 291 -0.55 -4.69 14.32
C ARG A 291 0.83 -5.27 14.61
N ASP A 292 1.73 -4.45 15.16
CA ASP A 292 3.15 -4.78 15.30
C ASP A 292 3.38 -6.12 16.01
N ALA A 293 2.69 -6.39 17.11
CA ALA A 293 2.85 -7.63 17.86
C ALA A 293 2.47 -8.89 17.03
N GLN A 294 1.44 -8.81 16.18
CA GLN A 294 1.06 -9.89 15.28
C GLN A 294 2.07 -10.02 14.14
N SER A 295 2.44 -8.91 13.52
CA SER A 295 3.38 -8.88 12.40
C SER A 295 4.77 -9.40 12.81
N VAL A 296 5.23 -9.13 14.04
CA VAL A 296 6.46 -9.74 14.58
C VAL A 296 6.38 -11.26 14.57
N ARG A 297 5.28 -11.84 15.08
CA ARG A 297 5.11 -13.30 15.12
C ARG A 297 5.12 -13.90 13.72
N ASN A 298 4.37 -13.32 12.80
CA ASN A 298 4.20 -13.82 11.44
C ASN A 298 5.50 -13.70 10.63
N THR A 299 6.14 -12.53 10.68
CA THR A 299 7.38 -12.30 9.92
C THR A 299 8.57 -13.07 10.49
N CYS A 300 8.59 -13.31 11.82
CA CYS A 300 9.57 -14.20 12.43
C CYS A 300 9.50 -15.62 11.87
N GLN A 301 8.30 -16.18 11.74
CA GLN A 301 8.09 -17.48 11.12
C GLN A 301 8.57 -17.50 9.66
N SER A 302 8.52 -16.34 8.99
CA SER A 302 9.00 -16.15 7.62
C SER A 302 10.50 -15.79 7.53
N GLY A 303 11.25 -15.85 8.62
CA GLY A 303 12.69 -15.65 8.64
C GLY A 303 13.17 -14.29 9.15
N ALA A 304 12.28 -13.37 9.53
CA ALA A 304 12.71 -12.10 10.11
C ALA A 304 13.46 -12.28 11.44
N ARG A 305 14.42 -11.40 11.68
CA ARG A 305 15.23 -11.33 12.90
C ARG A 305 15.17 -9.91 13.45
N PHE A 306 14.75 -9.80 14.68
CA PHE A 306 14.55 -8.53 15.36
C PHE A 306 15.66 -8.28 16.35
N ALA A 307 16.14 -7.05 16.41
CA ALA A 307 17.12 -6.61 17.41
C ALA A 307 16.72 -5.24 17.98
N ASN A 308 17.03 -5.05 19.26
CA ASN A 308 16.83 -3.78 19.92
C ASN A 308 18.16 -3.00 19.99
N ALA A 309 18.12 -1.73 19.59
CA ALA A 309 19.17 -0.78 19.85
C ALA A 309 19.32 -0.57 21.37
N SER A 310 20.56 -0.47 21.84
CA SER A 310 20.85 -0.13 23.24
C SER A 310 20.45 1.34 23.54
N PRO A 311 20.34 1.74 24.81
CA PRO A 311 20.15 3.15 25.17
C PRO A 311 21.24 4.06 24.60
N ALA A 312 22.48 3.60 24.53
CA ALA A 312 23.60 4.31 23.95
C ALA A 312 23.45 4.48 22.42
N ASP A 313 23.01 3.45 21.71
CA ASP A 313 22.72 3.52 20.28
C ASP A 313 21.61 4.51 20.00
N LEU A 314 20.49 4.42 20.73
CA LEU A 314 19.37 5.36 20.59
C LEU A 314 19.80 6.81 20.86
N ALA A 315 20.68 7.04 21.85
CA ALA A 315 21.24 8.37 22.13
C ALA A 315 22.13 8.85 20.97
N SER A 316 22.96 7.97 20.41
CA SER A 316 23.83 8.30 19.27
C SER A 316 23.03 8.68 18.02
N LEU A 317 21.93 7.96 17.74
CA LEU A 317 21.02 8.28 16.64
C LEU A 317 20.36 9.66 16.83
N ARG A 318 19.85 9.95 18.05
CA ARG A 318 19.27 11.27 18.34
C ARG A 318 20.29 12.40 18.16
N THR A 319 21.53 12.18 18.58
CA THR A 319 22.62 13.16 18.39
C THR A 319 22.90 13.38 16.90
N ALA A 320 22.93 12.31 16.10
CA ALA A 320 23.14 12.41 14.65
C ALA A 320 22.00 13.19 13.96
N PHE A 321 20.78 13.12 14.48
CA PHE A 321 19.64 13.86 13.93
C PHE A 321 19.57 15.34 14.36
N ALA A 322 20.43 15.82 15.26
CA ALA A 322 20.39 17.22 15.71
C ALA A 322 20.47 18.25 14.56
N PRO A 323 21.30 18.09 13.51
CA PRO A 323 21.30 19.01 12.37
C PRO A 323 19.97 18.97 11.56
N VAL A 324 19.27 17.84 11.52
CA VAL A 324 17.95 17.70 10.86
C VAL A 324 16.92 18.54 11.61
N TYR A 325 16.88 18.43 12.93
CA TYR A 325 16.01 19.28 13.77
C TYR A 325 16.33 20.76 13.61
N ALA A 326 17.60 21.13 13.61
CA ALA A 326 18.00 22.52 13.40
C ALA A 326 17.52 23.07 12.04
N SER A 327 17.52 22.23 11.00
CA SER A 327 16.98 22.57 9.67
C SER A 327 15.45 22.70 9.68
N LEU A 328 14.74 21.75 10.28
CA LEU A 328 13.28 21.76 10.38
C LEU A 328 12.76 22.97 11.17
N GLU A 329 13.47 23.36 12.22
CA GLU A 329 13.11 24.48 13.09
C GLU A 329 13.42 25.87 12.50
N GLN A 330 14.02 25.95 11.30
CA GLN A 330 14.14 27.21 10.57
C GLN A 330 12.78 27.72 10.09
N ASP A 331 11.84 26.82 9.79
CA ASP A 331 10.44 27.16 9.52
C ASP A 331 9.69 27.35 10.84
N PRO A 332 9.16 28.55 11.15
CA PRO A 332 8.53 28.83 12.45
C PRO A 332 7.29 27.97 12.70
N GLN A 333 6.54 27.59 11.65
CA GLN A 333 5.35 26.75 11.77
C GLN A 333 5.76 25.31 12.10
N THR A 334 6.76 24.76 11.40
CA THR A 334 7.30 23.43 11.67
C THR A 334 7.87 23.35 13.10
N LYS A 335 8.61 24.37 13.53
CA LYS A 335 9.11 24.47 14.93
C LYS A 335 7.95 24.41 15.93
N THR A 336 6.91 25.18 15.71
CA THR A 336 5.72 25.19 16.58
C THR A 336 5.07 23.80 16.65
N PHE A 337 4.90 23.12 15.53
CA PHE A 337 4.35 21.77 15.52
C PHE A 337 5.26 20.75 16.22
N ILE A 338 6.59 20.83 16.05
CA ILE A 338 7.54 19.99 16.79
C ILE A 338 7.35 20.19 18.30
N GLN A 339 7.26 21.43 18.77
CA GLN A 339 7.06 21.74 20.19
C GLN A 339 5.72 21.23 20.73
N GLN A 340 4.64 21.36 19.95
CA GLN A 340 3.32 20.82 20.31
C GLN A 340 3.35 19.30 20.41
N ILE A 341 3.97 18.61 19.42
CA ILE A 341 4.13 17.15 19.44
C ILE A 341 4.98 16.70 20.64
N GLN A 342 6.08 17.43 20.95
CA GLN A 342 6.87 17.16 22.15
C GLN A 342 6.07 17.34 23.44
N ALA A 343 5.17 18.32 23.49
CA ALA A 343 4.28 18.51 24.62
C ALA A 343 3.31 17.33 24.78
N LEU A 344 2.68 16.88 23.68
CA LEU A 344 1.84 15.68 23.68
C LEU A 344 2.64 14.45 24.12
N LYS A 345 3.87 14.29 23.62
CA LYS A 345 4.75 13.16 23.97
C LYS A 345 5.02 13.08 25.47
N ARG A 346 5.22 14.23 26.16
CA ARG A 346 5.42 14.26 27.62
C ARG A 346 4.18 13.84 28.41
N SER A 347 3.00 14.05 27.88
CA SER A 347 1.73 13.69 28.52
C SER A 347 1.16 12.34 28.08
N THR A 348 1.77 11.71 27.06
CA THR A 348 1.32 10.42 26.53
C THR A 348 2.15 9.29 27.14
N PRO A 349 1.54 8.18 27.57
CA PRO A 349 2.29 7.02 28.06
C PRO A 349 3.29 6.54 26.99
N ALA A 350 4.47 6.16 27.40
CA ALA A 350 5.44 5.53 26.51
C ALA A 350 4.85 4.22 25.96
N GLY A 351 5.12 3.95 24.68
CA GLY A 351 4.71 2.69 24.07
C GLY A 351 5.39 1.49 24.76
N ALA A 352 4.65 0.40 24.92
CA ALA A 352 5.24 -0.83 25.42
C ALA A 352 6.33 -1.34 24.46
N PRO A 353 7.46 -1.87 24.97
CA PRO A 353 8.46 -2.51 24.14
C PRO A 353 7.83 -3.65 23.31
N LEU A 354 8.25 -3.78 22.06
CA LEU A 354 7.78 -4.83 21.18
C LEU A 354 8.25 -6.20 21.70
N ALA A 355 7.32 -7.11 21.97
CA ALA A 355 7.64 -8.45 22.43
C ALA A 355 8.21 -9.28 21.26
N ILE A 356 9.50 -9.63 21.34
CA ILE A 356 10.19 -10.43 20.34
C ILE A 356 10.29 -11.86 20.84
N PRO A 357 9.73 -12.87 20.15
CA PRO A 357 9.93 -14.28 20.50
C PRO A 357 11.42 -14.66 20.49
N ALA A 358 11.87 -15.53 21.41
CA ALA A 358 13.28 -15.86 21.57
C ALA A 358 13.94 -16.39 20.28
N GLY A 359 13.24 -17.19 19.48
CA GLY A 359 13.73 -17.69 18.19
C GLY A 359 13.82 -16.66 17.07
N CYS A 360 13.36 -15.42 17.31
CA CYS A 360 13.31 -14.34 16.31
C CYS A 360 14.45 -13.33 16.49
N THR A 361 15.45 -13.65 17.33
CA THR A 361 16.65 -12.83 17.57
C THR A 361 17.88 -13.49 16.93
N GLY A 362 18.99 -12.74 16.86
CA GLY A 362 20.27 -13.25 16.37
C GLY A 362 20.42 -13.21 14.85
N LYS A 363 21.33 -14.02 14.34
CA LYS A 363 21.59 -14.10 12.89
C LYS A 363 20.57 -15.02 12.22
N VAL A 364 20.22 -14.69 10.99
CA VAL A 364 19.50 -15.63 10.12
C VAL A 364 20.33 -16.92 10.05
N PRO A 365 19.76 -18.09 10.35
CA PRO A 365 20.45 -19.34 10.08
C PRO A 365 20.92 -19.32 8.63
N ALA A 366 22.19 -19.72 8.38
CA ALA A 366 22.64 -19.90 7.02
C ALA A 366 21.61 -20.80 6.33
N GLN A 367 20.98 -20.30 5.26
CA GLN A 367 20.19 -21.19 4.42
C GLN A 367 21.12 -22.34 4.06
N PRO A 368 20.65 -23.60 4.13
CA PRO A 368 21.42 -24.70 3.58
C PRO A 368 21.83 -24.24 2.18
N THR A 369 23.13 -24.15 1.94
CA THR A 369 23.65 -23.94 0.59
C THR A 369 22.99 -25.02 -0.24
N GLU A 370 22.06 -24.60 -1.11
CA GLU A 370 21.41 -25.52 -2.02
C GLU A 370 22.55 -26.20 -2.75
N SER A 371 22.72 -27.49 -2.48
CA SER A 371 23.62 -28.30 -3.27
C SER A 371 23.08 -28.17 -4.69
N SER A 372 23.88 -27.59 -5.57
CA SER A 372 23.64 -27.54 -7.00
C SER A 372 23.62 -28.96 -7.56
N GLY A 373 22.59 -29.71 -7.22
CA GLY A 373 22.21 -30.94 -7.87
C GLY A 373 21.39 -30.53 -9.09
N THR A 374 22.07 -30.43 -10.21
CA THR A 374 21.49 -30.23 -11.54
C THR A 374 20.58 -31.41 -11.91
N ALA A 375 19.30 -31.28 -11.61
CA ALA A 375 18.25 -31.91 -12.41
C ALA A 375 17.36 -30.75 -12.90
N THR A 376 17.71 -30.20 -14.03
CA THR A 376 16.86 -29.25 -14.76
C THR A 376 15.67 -30.03 -15.33
N ALA A 377 14.58 -30.09 -14.59
CA ALA A 377 13.31 -30.52 -15.19
C ALA A 377 12.99 -29.48 -16.27
N ASP A 378 12.83 -29.95 -17.52
CA ASP A 378 12.37 -29.08 -18.60
C ASP A 378 10.87 -28.81 -18.38
N LEU A 379 10.60 -27.60 -17.88
CA LEU A 379 9.26 -27.10 -17.61
C LEU A 379 8.69 -26.30 -18.79
N ASN A 380 9.41 -26.22 -19.90
CA ASN A 380 8.93 -25.50 -21.10
C ASN A 380 7.59 -26.09 -21.55
N GLY A 381 6.63 -25.20 -21.79
CA GLY A 381 5.31 -25.61 -22.23
C GLY A 381 4.20 -24.61 -21.95
N ILE A 382 3.05 -24.92 -22.47
CA ILE A 382 1.81 -24.18 -22.24
C ILE A 382 0.96 -24.96 -21.26
N TYR A 383 0.59 -24.32 -20.16
CA TYR A 383 -0.21 -24.91 -19.09
C TYR A 383 -1.53 -24.19 -18.95
N ARG A 384 -2.61 -24.92 -18.60
CA ARG A 384 -3.93 -24.33 -18.38
C ARG A 384 -4.63 -24.96 -17.18
N TRP A 385 -5.33 -24.13 -16.42
CA TRP A 385 -6.22 -24.56 -15.35
C TRP A 385 -7.45 -23.66 -15.24
N THR A 386 -8.50 -24.17 -14.62
CA THR A 386 -9.74 -23.42 -14.41
C THR A 386 -10.12 -23.47 -12.95
N ILE A 387 -10.40 -22.30 -12.37
CA ILE A 387 -10.99 -22.16 -11.05
C ILE A 387 -12.48 -21.87 -11.25
N THR A 388 -13.32 -22.72 -10.71
CA THR A 388 -14.79 -22.57 -10.81
C THR A 388 -15.31 -21.54 -9.81
N LYS A 389 -16.52 -21.02 -10.05
CA LYS A 389 -17.19 -20.09 -9.13
C LYS A 389 -17.43 -20.69 -7.73
N GLU A 390 -17.69 -22.00 -7.65
CA GLU A 390 -17.85 -22.69 -6.37
C GLU A 390 -16.54 -22.80 -5.60
N GLU A 391 -15.42 -23.07 -6.28
CA GLU A 391 -14.09 -23.12 -5.68
C GLU A 391 -13.65 -21.74 -5.21
N ALA A 392 -13.95 -20.68 -5.95
CA ALA A 392 -13.72 -19.31 -5.57
C ALA A 392 -14.48 -18.95 -4.27
N ARG A 393 -15.76 -19.31 -4.20
CA ARG A 393 -16.56 -19.10 -3.00
C ARG A 393 -16.00 -19.87 -1.78
N LYS A 394 -15.61 -21.12 -1.95
CA LYS A 394 -14.97 -21.93 -0.90
C LYS A 394 -13.59 -21.40 -0.51
N GLY A 395 -12.90 -20.72 -1.40
CA GLY A 395 -11.61 -20.06 -1.16
C GLY A 395 -11.74 -18.72 -0.42
N GLY A 396 -12.96 -18.19 -0.31
CA GLY A 396 -13.19 -16.88 0.33
C GLY A 396 -12.94 -15.70 -0.60
N GLU A 397 -12.94 -15.93 -1.94
CA GLU A 397 -12.77 -14.86 -2.91
C GLU A 397 -13.93 -13.86 -2.87
N PRO A 398 -13.63 -12.55 -2.77
CA PRO A 398 -14.67 -11.54 -2.59
C PRO A 398 -15.46 -11.26 -3.87
N ASP A 399 -14.82 -11.42 -5.04
CA ASP A 399 -15.39 -11.09 -6.35
C ASP A 399 -15.68 -12.36 -7.16
N LEU A 400 -16.87 -12.91 -6.97
CA LEU A 400 -17.31 -14.14 -7.65
C LEU A 400 -17.75 -13.92 -9.11
N GLU A 401 -17.87 -12.69 -9.59
CA GLU A 401 -18.29 -12.41 -10.96
C GLU A 401 -17.18 -12.73 -11.98
N ASN A 402 -15.93 -12.66 -11.53
CA ASN A 402 -14.76 -13.01 -12.34
C ASN A 402 -14.55 -14.53 -12.50
N TYR A 403 -15.45 -15.38 -11.97
CA TYR A 403 -15.35 -16.83 -12.05
C TYR A 403 -16.51 -17.45 -12.85
N PRO A 404 -16.25 -18.52 -13.63
CA PRO A 404 -15.02 -19.31 -13.70
C PRO A 404 -13.86 -18.53 -14.34
N SER A 405 -12.68 -18.64 -13.75
CA SER A 405 -11.44 -18.05 -14.29
C SER A 405 -10.60 -19.12 -14.96
N VAL A 406 -10.26 -18.93 -16.23
CA VAL A 406 -9.36 -19.80 -17.00
C VAL A 406 -7.99 -19.11 -17.08
N THR A 407 -7.00 -19.70 -16.45
CA THR A 407 -5.63 -19.20 -16.50
C THR A 407 -4.79 -20.04 -17.46
N THR A 408 -3.99 -19.39 -18.27
CA THR A 408 -2.98 -20.02 -19.13
C THR A 408 -1.61 -19.49 -18.74
N ALA A 409 -0.66 -20.39 -18.44
CA ALA A 409 0.74 -20.04 -18.22
C ALA A 409 1.59 -20.56 -19.39
N ILE A 410 2.54 -19.75 -19.84
CA ILE A 410 3.53 -20.12 -20.85
C ILE A 410 4.90 -20.03 -20.16
N LEU A 411 5.52 -21.19 -19.93
CA LEU A 411 6.87 -21.30 -19.36
C LEU A 411 7.85 -21.57 -20.49
N LYS A 412 8.92 -20.76 -20.57
CA LYS A 412 9.96 -20.91 -21.59
C LYS A 412 11.30 -20.39 -21.06
N ASP A 413 12.30 -21.26 -21.00
CA ASP A 413 13.69 -20.91 -20.72
C ASP A 413 13.88 -20.00 -19.47
N GLY A 414 13.20 -20.34 -18.38
CA GLY A 414 13.24 -19.56 -17.13
C GLY A 414 12.34 -18.33 -17.09
N HIS A 415 11.51 -18.12 -18.11
CA HIS A 415 10.56 -17.02 -18.20
C HIS A 415 9.11 -17.50 -18.20
N MET A 416 8.21 -16.71 -17.60
CA MET A 416 6.78 -16.87 -17.75
C MET A 416 6.25 -15.77 -18.66
N ASP A 417 6.07 -16.05 -19.94
CA ASP A 417 5.61 -15.06 -20.93
C ASP A 417 4.14 -14.68 -20.70
N LYS A 418 3.37 -15.61 -20.12
CA LYS A 418 1.97 -15.43 -19.73
C LYS A 418 1.71 -16.26 -18.47
N GLY A 419 0.88 -15.76 -17.57
CA GLY A 419 0.52 -16.48 -16.34
C GLY A 419 0.06 -15.57 -15.21
N PRO A 420 -0.17 -16.11 -14.02
CA PRO A 420 -0.71 -15.35 -12.89
C PRO A 420 0.25 -14.28 -12.34
N GLY A 421 1.55 -14.43 -12.58
CA GLY A 421 2.56 -13.46 -12.16
C GLY A 421 2.66 -12.20 -13.02
N GLY A 422 1.97 -12.17 -14.17
CA GLY A 422 2.04 -11.03 -15.09
C GLY A 422 3.33 -10.97 -15.92
N PRO A 423 3.49 -9.90 -16.72
CA PRO A 423 4.65 -9.71 -17.59
C PRO A 423 5.97 -9.61 -16.81
N GLY A 424 7.02 -10.20 -17.36
CA GLY A 424 8.37 -10.15 -16.77
C GLY A 424 8.61 -11.13 -15.61
N THR A 425 7.66 -12.00 -15.29
CA THR A 425 7.87 -13.07 -14.32
C THR A 425 8.92 -14.04 -14.85
N THR A 426 9.91 -14.34 -14.00
CA THR A 426 10.92 -15.37 -14.28
C THR A 426 10.73 -16.54 -13.31
N TYR A 427 11.28 -17.71 -13.64
CA TYR A 427 11.34 -18.82 -12.71
C TYR A 427 12.71 -19.48 -12.70
N SER A 428 13.04 -20.06 -11.57
CA SER A 428 14.23 -20.91 -11.37
C SER A 428 13.84 -22.22 -10.72
N VAL A 429 14.57 -23.27 -11.00
CA VAL A 429 14.38 -24.62 -10.44
C VAL A 429 15.59 -25.04 -9.68
N ALA A 430 15.41 -25.51 -8.44
CA ALA A 430 16.44 -26.04 -7.59
C ALA A 430 15.92 -27.31 -6.88
N GLY A 431 16.38 -28.48 -7.31
CA GLY A 431 15.89 -29.76 -6.81
C GLY A 431 14.39 -29.95 -7.09
N ASP A 432 13.60 -30.16 -6.04
CA ASP A 432 12.14 -30.29 -6.09
C ASP A 432 11.40 -28.94 -5.96
N ARG A 433 12.12 -27.81 -5.98
CA ARG A 433 11.56 -26.48 -5.80
C ARG A 433 11.59 -25.67 -7.08
N ILE A 434 10.50 -24.98 -7.35
CA ILE A 434 10.39 -23.93 -8.34
C ILE A 434 10.11 -22.62 -7.65
N THR A 435 10.87 -21.59 -8.00
CA THR A 435 10.67 -20.23 -7.49
C THR A 435 10.31 -19.31 -8.65
N PHE A 436 9.16 -18.66 -8.55
CA PHE A 436 8.73 -17.62 -9.50
C PHE A 436 9.06 -16.25 -8.91
N ASP A 437 9.86 -15.48 -9.63
CA ASP A 437 10.10 -14.07 -9.32
C ASP A 437 9.07 -13.21 -10.05
N VAL A 438 8.19 -12.57 -9.29
CA VAL A 438 7.06 -11.80 -9.83
C VAL A 438 7.34 -10.30 -9.67
N PRO A 439 7.83 -9.61 -10.73
CA PRO A 439 8.27 -8.21 -10.61
C PRO A 439 7.17 -7.26 -10.18
N ASP A 440 5.96 -7.44 -10.68
CA ASP A 440 4.83 -6.57 -10.36
C ASP A 440 4.40 -6.66 -8.89
N PHE A 441 4.57 -7.82 -8.26
CA PHE A 441 4.29 -8.00 -6.84
C PHE A 441 5.50 -7.71 -5.96
N GLY A 442 6.71 -7.82 -6.52
CA GLY A 442 7.96 -7.51 -5.84
C GLY A 442 8.41 -8.55 -4.84
N TYR A 443 7.90 -9.77 -4.97
CA TYR A 443 8.30 -10.92 -4.16
C TYR A 443 8.41 -12.18 -5.03
N SER A 444 9.06 -13.20 -4.47
CA SER A 444 9.20 -14.51 -5.08
C SER A 444 8.25 -15.50 -4.42
N LEU A 445 7.64 -16.36 -5.23
CA LEU A 445 6.79 -17.44 -4.78
C LEU A 445 7.51 -18.77 -4.99
N THR A 446 7.73 -19.52 -3.91
CA THR A 446 8.38 -20.82 -3.99
C THR A 446 7.37 -21.94 -3.77
N PHE A 447 7.45 -22.96 -4.60
CA PHE A 447 6.64 -24.17 -4.51
C PHE A 447 7.53 -25.41 -4.54
N ILE A 448 7.14 -26.45 -3.81
CA ILE A 448 7.57 -27.80 -4.13
C ILE A 448 6.77 -28.21 -5.36
N PHE A 449 7.45 -28.71 -6.39
CA PHE A 449 6.79 -29.11 -7.61
C PHE A 449 7.03 -30.57 -7.97
N SER A 450 6.08 -31.13 -8.70
CA SER A 450 6.27 -32.41 -9.41
C SER A 450 5.60 -32.35 -10.77
N VAL A 451 6.16 -33.10 -11.70
CA VAL A 451 5.59 -33.26 -13.06
C VAL A 451 5.11 -34.69 -13.21
N ASP A 452 3.85 -34.87 -13.55
CA ASP A 452 3.28 -36.21 -13.74
C ASP A 452 3.66 -36.81 -15.13
N GLY A 453 3.30 -38.06 -15.35
CA GLY A 453 3.60 -38.77 -16.60
C GLY A 453 2.94 -38.20 -17.87
N LYS A 454 2.05 -37.19 -17.72
CA LYS A 454 1.43 -36.41 -18.79
C LYS A 454 2.04 -35.03 -18.98
N GLY A 455 3.06 -34.71 -18.17
CA GLY A 455 3.71 -33.40 -18.17
C GLY A 455 2.95 -32.31 -17.39
N ASN A 456 1.91 -32.64 -16.63
CA ASN A 456 1.19 -31.68 -15.81
C ASN A 456 2.01 -31.28 -14.61
N LEU A 457 1.97 -29.99 -14.25
CA LEU A 457 2.72 -29.41 -13.15
C LEU A 457 1.85 -29.32 -11.89
N HIS A 458 2.28 -29.93 -10.83
CA HIS A 458 1.70 -29.88 -9.50
C HIS A 458 2.53 -28.95 -8.63
N LEU A 459 1.89 -27.97 -7.98
CA LEU A 459 2.54 -26.99 -7.14
C LEU A 459 2.02 -27.11 -5.71
N THR A 460 2.92 -27.29 -4.75
CA THR A 460 2.63 -27.23 -3.31
C THR A 460 3.30 -25.99 -2.73
N PRO A 461 2.57 -25.05 -2.13
CA PRO A 461 3.13 -23.80 -1.67
C PRO A 461 4.13 -24.02 -0.54
N VAL A 462 5.26 -23.33 -0.60
CA VAL A 462 6.25 -23.29 0.48
C VAL A 462 5.98 -22.00 1.28
N PRO A 463 5.63 -22.08 2.57
CA PRO A 463 5.46 -20.87 3.39
C PRO A 463 6.76 -20.03 3.47
N PRO A 464 6.67 -18.71 3.57
CA PRO A 464 5.44 -17.94 3.67
C PRO A 464 4.82 -17.61 2.29
N MET A 465 3.52 -17.77 2.17
CA MET A 465 2.75 -17.43 0.98
C MET A 465 1.36 -16.98 1.42
N ASP A 466 0.84 -15.88 0.88
CA ASP A 466 -0.51 -15.44 1.23
C ASP A 466 -1.59 -16.39 0.66
N LYS A 467 -2.82 -16.27 1.19
CA LYS A 467 -3.91 -17.18 0.80
C LYS A 467 -4.38 -16.94 -0.63
N GLY A 468 -4.31 -15.71 -1.13
CA GLY A 468 -4.68 -15.37 -2.50
C GLY A 468 -3.72 -15.99 -3.49
N ASP A 469 -2.40 -15.87 -3.25
CA ASP A 469 -1.37 -16.51 -4.07
C ASP A 469 -1.49 -18.04 -4.02
N GLN A 470 -1.66 -18.63 -2.83
CA GLN A 470 -1.90 -20.08 -2.72
C GLN A 470 -3.10 -20.51 -3.55
N PHE A 471 -4.18 -19.71 -3.52
CA PHE A 471 -5.40 -19.99 -4.24
C PHE A 471 -5.20 -19.94 -5.75
N VAL A 472 -4.54 -18.92 -6.27
CA VAL A 472 -4.35 -18.70 -7.70
C VAL A 472 -3.33 -19.68 -8.29
N TRP A 473 -2.21 -19.93 -7.59
CA TRP A 473 -1.08 -20.67 -8.15
C TRP A 473 -1.11 -22.16 -7.88
N SER A 474 -1.61 -22.62 -6.74
CA SER A 474 -1.45 -24.01 -6.31
C SER A 474 -2.75 -24.80 -6.09
N ARG A 475 -3.90 -24.14 -6.18
CA ARG A 475 -5.18 -24.83 -5.97
C ARG A 475 -5.51 -25.87 -7.03
N LYS A 476 -4.96 -25.72 -8.22
CA LYS A 476 -5.20 -26.62 -9.36
C LYS A 476 -3.90 -27.15 -9.93
N VAL A 477 -3.99 -28.34 -10.49
CA VAL A 477 -2.92 -28.86 -11.33
C VAL A 477 -2.86 -28.02 -12.61
N TRP A 478 -1.68 -27.61 -12.99
CA TRP A 478 -1.43 -26.92 -14.25
C TRP A 478 -1.35 -27.96 -15.38
N THR A 479 -2.44 -28.14 -16.10
CA THR A 479 -2.52 -29.14 -17.16
C THR A 479 -1.72 -28.69 -18.37
N LYS A 480 -0.75 -29.48 -18.80
CA LYS A 480 0.06 -29.20 -20.00
C LYS A 480 -0.79 -29.39 -21.25
N ILE A 481 -0.79 -28.38 -22.13
CA ILE A 481 -1.59 -28.37 -23.36
C ILE A 481 -0.76 -28.07 -24.61
N GLY A 482 0.54 -27.82 -24.46
CA GLY A 482 1.46 -27.56 -25.55
C GLY A 482 2.90 -27.39 -25.06
#